data_f30b47b7f3b3f27e00c50aa853ec6984
#
_entry.id   f30b47b7f3b3f27e00c50aa853ec6984
#
_cell.length_a   1.000
_cell.length_b   1.000
_cell.length_c   1.000
_cell.angle_alpha   90.00
_cell.angle_beta   90.00
_cell.angle_gamma   90.00
#
_symmetry.space_group_name_H-M   'P 1'
#
loop_
_entity.id
_entity.type
_entity.pdbx_description
1 polymer ?
#
loop_
_entity_poly.entity_id
_entity_poly.type
_entity_poly.pdbx_seq_one_letter_code
_entity_poly.pdbx_strand_id
1 'polypeptide(L)'
;MSGEREVCDEFKLYGLTAAECEKRLDKLGVDGCTVVGDGADIKVAFTYDKKDAAIYGDIEQRFLIEFSSEVYALRDVTMKEQLVDLLKINGIVMSAAESFTGGGLSAAVTSVPGASKVFYEGIVSYSEIAKNRRLGVRKETLEKYKPVSAETAAEMAEGLLKTGCTDIGVSTTGIAGPSSDDSG
;
A
#
# COMPACT_ATOMS: atom_id res chain seq x y z
N MET A 1 -6.83 -9.76 -43.99
CA MET A 1 -6.22 -8.76 -43.06
C MET A 1 -6.21 -9.43 -41.68
N SER A 2 -5.08 -10.09 -41.32
CA SER A 2 -4.89 -10.71 -40.03
C SER A 2 -4.59 -9.57 -39.06
N GLY A 3 -5.54 -9.22 -38.19
CA GLY A 3 -5.28 -8.33 -37.07
C GLY A 3 -4.23 -8.96 -36.18
N GLU A 4 -3.01 -8.46 -36.27
CA GLU A 4 -1.96 -8.76 -35.29
C GLU A 4 -2.50 -8.34 -33.93
N ARG A 5 -2.52 -9.29 -32.98
CA ARG A 5 -3.05 -9.01 -31.63
C ARG A 5 -2.01 -8.23 -30.87
N GLU A 6 -2.30 -6.97 -30.60
CA GLU A 6 -1.56 -6.12 -29.73
C GLU A 6 -1.59 -6.69 -28.29
N VAL A 7 -0.45 -6.75 -27.64
CA VAL A 7 -0.28 -7.15 -26.24
C VAL A 7 -0.01 -5.90 -25.42
N CYS A 8 -0.61 -5.81 -24.25
CA CYS A 8 -0.39 -4.72 -23.31
C CYS A 8 -0.09 -5.30 -21.93
N ASP A 9 1.16 -5.13 -21.48
CA ASP A 9 1.59 -5.51 -20.14
C ASP A 9 1.60 -4.27 -19.26
N GLU A 10 0.91 -4.32 -18.13
CA GLU A 10 0.68 -3.18 -17.24
C GLU A 10 1.29 -3.44 -15.87
N PHE A 11 1.96 -2.42 -15.33
CA PHE A 11 2.63 -2.45 -14.02
C PHE A 11 2.18 -1.27 -13.19
N LYS A 12 1.95 -1.52 -11.91
CA LYS A 12 1.65 -0.48 -10.93
C LYS A 12 2.83 -0.29 -9.99
N LEU A 13 3.26 0.98 -9.84
CA LEU A 13 4.39 1.38 -9.03
C LEU A 13 3.95 2.40 -7.98
N TYR A 14 4.66 2.40 -6.84
CA TYR A 14 4.43 3.37 -5.77
C TYR A 14 5.75 3.94 -5.25
N GLY A 15 5.73 5.21 -4.86
CA GLY A 15 6.87 5.85 -4.19
C GLY A 15 7.78 6.68 -5.09
N LEU A 16 7.42 6.84 -6.37
CA LEU A 16 8.11 7.75 -7.31
C LEU A 16 7.10 8.51 -8.16
N THR A 17 7.52 9.65 -8.69
CA THR A 17 6.71 10.43 -9.63
C THR A 17 6.83 9.89 -11.06
N ALA A 18 5.87 10.23 -11.93
CA ALA A 18 5.93 9.87 -13.34
C ALA A 18 7.22 10.36 -14.01
N ALA A 19 7.66 11.59 -13.73
CA ALA A 19 8.89 12.17 -14.27
C ALA A 19 10.17 11.42 -13.82
N GLU A 20 10.21 10.94 -12.57
CA GLU A 20 11.31 10.11 -12.08
C GLU A 20 11.33 8.74 -12.75
N CYS A 21 10.14 8.15 -12.95
CA CYS A 21 10.00 6.89 -13.66
C CYS A 21 10.48 7.02 -15.11
N GLU A 22 9.99 8.01 -15.87
CA GLU A 22 10.40 8.28 -17.26
C GLU A 22 11.91 8.44 -17.37
N LYS A 23 12.53 9.23 -16.47
CA LYS A 23 13.98 9.43 -16.45
C LYS A 23 14.78 8.15 -16.23
N ARG A 24 14.24 7.20 -15.43
CA ARG A 24 14.87 5.89 -15.21
C ARG A 24 14.66 4.98 -16.42
N LEU A 25 13.50 5.00 -17.05
CA LEU A 25 13.20 4.26 -18.29
C LEU A 25 14.12 4.71 -19.44
N ASP A 26 14.33 6.02 -19.61
CA ASP A 26 15.26 6.58 -20.61
C ASP A 26 16.68 6.04 -20.42
N LYS A 27 17.17 5.96 -19.18
CA LYS A 27 18.51 5.40 -18.87
C LYS A 27 18.62 3.91 -19.20
N LEU A 28 17.52 3.16 -19.10
CA LEU A 28 17.45 1.75 -19.49
C LEU A 28 17.37 1.57 -21.00
N GLY A 29 17.19 2.66 -21.77
CA GLY A 29 16.95 2.59 -23.21
C GLY A 29 15.63 1.88 -23.52
N VAL A 30 14.62 2.12 -22.70
CA VAL A 30 13.29 1.54 -22.86
C VAL A 30 12.38 2.55 -23.54
N ASP A 31 12.08 2.29 -24.80
CA ASP A 31 11.14 3.05 -25.61
C ASP A 31 9.79 2.35 -25.74
N GLY A 32 8.74 3.09 -26.11
CA GLY A 32 7.42 2.51 -26.45
C GLY A 32 6.57 2.11 -25.25
N CYS A 33 6.86 2.65 -24.05
CA CYS A 33 5.98 2.54 -22.90
C CYS A 33 5.23 3.84 -22.62
N THR A 34 4.11 3.73 -21.91
CA THR A 34 3.37 4.88 -21.39
C THR A 34 3.46 4.91 -19.88
N VAL A 35 3.69 6.11 -19.31
CA VAL A 35 3.70 6.35 -17.87
C VAL A 35 2.55 7.28 -17.54
N VAL A 36 1.64 6.83 -16.66
CA VAL A 36 0.43 7.59 -16.30
C VAL A 36 0.22 7.54 -14.79
N GLY A 37 -0.12 8.66 -14.20
CA GLY A 37 -0.48 8.78 -12.79
C GLY A 37 -0.16 10.15 -12.23
N ASP A 38 -0.73 10.44 -11.07
CA ASP A 38 -0.49 11.63 -10.28
C ASP A 38 0.05 11.25 -8.90
N GLY A 39 0.94 12.06 -8.37
CA GLY A 39 1.58 11.76 -7.09
C GLY A 39 2.51 10.54 -7.17
N ALA A 40 2.40 9.66 -6.18
CA ALA A 40 3.31 8.52 -5.99
C ALA A 40 2.75 7.17 -6.46
N ASP A 41 1.53 7.11 -6.99
CA ASP A 41 0.90 5.90 -7.56
C ASP A 41 0.82 6.06 -9.07
N ILE A 42 1.66 5.33 -9.80
CA ILE A 42 1.77 5.41 -11.25
C ILE A 42 1.57 4.05 -11.92
N LYS A 43 1.15 4.11 -13.18
CA LYS A 43 1.05 2.97 -14.07
C LYS A 43 2.05 3.10 -15.21
N VAL A 44 2.77 2.03 -15.49
CA VAL A 44 3.60 1.85 -16.69
C VAL A 44 2.97 0.77 -17.55
N ALA A 45 2.78 1.05 -18.82
CA ALA A 45 2.24 0.08 -19.77
C ALA A 45 3.14 -0.06 -20.99
N PHE A 46 3.45 -1.30 -21.35
CA PHE A 46 4.16 -1.68 -22.57
C PHE A 46 3.16 -2.22 -23.57
N THR A 47 3.09 -1.61 -24.74
CA THR A 47 2.20 -2.05 -25.81
C THR A 47 3.02 -2.47 -27.01
N TYR A 48 2.86 -3.72 -27.48
CA TYR A 48 3.67 -4.29 -28.56
C TYR A 48 2.94 -5.35 -29.37
N ASP A 49 3.42 -5.61 -30.58
CA ASP A 49 2.94 -6.72 -31.40
C ASP A 49 3.40 -8.06 -30.81
N LYS A 50 2.53 -9.06 -30.83
CA LYS A 50 2.83 -10.40 -30.31
C LYS A 50 4.10 -11.03 -30.92
N LYS A 51 4.46 -10.68 -32.16
CA LYS A 51 5.70 -11.13 -32.81
C LYS A 51 6.97 -10.64 -32.13
N ASP A 52 6.88 -9.49 -31.40
CA ASP A 52 7.98 -8.84 -30.73
C ASP A 52 8.08 -9.26 -29.25
N ALA A 53 7.26 -10.21 -28.79
CA ALA A 53 7.16 -10.65 -27.40
C ALA A 53 8.51 -11.06 -26.76
N ALA A 54 9.45 -11.63 -27.53
CA ALA A 54 10.76 -12.00 -27.01
C ALA A 54 11.62 -10.78 -26.66
N ILE A 55 11.53 -9.70 -27.45
CA ILE A 55 12.25 -8.45 -27.22
C ILE A 55 11.66 -7.75 -26.00
N TYR A 56 10.32 -7.68 -25.91
CA TYR A 56 9.64 -7.05 -24.78
C TYR A 56 9.80 -7.84 -23.49
N GLY A 57 9.92 -9.17 -23.53
CA GLY A 57 10.26 -9.98 -22.36
C GLY A 57 11.62 -9.62 -21.72
N ASP A 58 12.64 -9.29 -22.53
CA ASP A 58 13.93 -8.79 -22.03
C ASP A 58 13.80 -7.38 -21.43
N ILE A 59 13.03 -6.52 -22.08
CA ILE A 59 12.74 -5.16 -21.58
C ILE A 59 12.00 -5.23 -20.25
N GLU A 60 10.96 -6.04 -20.14
CA GLU A 60 10.18 -6.26 -18.93
C GLU A 60 11.06 -6.76 -17.78
N GLN A 61 11.93 -7.73 -18.05
CA GLN A 61 12.85 -8.24 -17.03
C GLN A 61 13.79 -7.15 -16.50
N ARG A 62 14.38 -6.33 -17.39
CA ARG A 62 15.22 -5.20 -16.98
C ARG A 62 14.43 -4.14 -16.19
N PHE A 63 13.20 -3.87 -16.63
CA PHE A 63 12.29 -2.98 -15.92
C PHE A 63 11.99 -3.50 -14.50
N LEU A 64 11.61 -4.76 -14.35
CA LEU A 64 11.31 -5.36 -13.05
C LEU A 64 12.52 -5.40 -12.10
N ILE A 65 13.73 -5.55 -12.62
CA ILE A 65 14.97 -5.44 -11.83
C ILE A 65 15.17 -4.01 -11.34
N GLU A 66 15.08 -3.03 -12.25
CA GLU A 66 15.31 -1.61 -11.94
C GLU A 66 14.29 -1.05 -10.95
N PHE A 67 13.00 -1.43 -11.10
CA PHE A 67 11.91 -0.93 -10.29
C PHE A 67 11.41 -1.92 -9.23
N SER A 68 12.26 -2.87 -8.82
CA SER A 68 11.90 -3.96 -7.92
C SER A 68 11.37 -3.52 -6.55
N SER A 69 11.74 -2.33 -6.07
CA SER A 69 11.27 -1.76 -4.80
C SER A 69 9.98 -0.96 -4.94
N GLU A 70 9.63 -0.53 -6.14
CA GLU A 70 8.46 0.32 -6.40
C GLU A 70 7.27 -0.46 -7.00
N VAL A 71 7.52 -1.51 -7.79
CA VAL A 71 6.46 -2.31 -8.40
C VAL A 71 5.67 -3.08 -7.33
N TYR A 72 4.38 -2.79 -7.22
CA TYR A 72 3.49 -3.50 -6.31
C TYR A 72 2.47 -4.42 -7.00
N ALA A 73 2.23 -4.24 -8.31
CA ALA A 73 1.37 -5.14 -9.09
C ALA A 73 1.84 -5.27 -10.54
N LEU A 74 1.62 -6.46 -11.12
CA LEU A 74 1.91 -6.81 -12.52
C LEU A 74 0.64 -6.78 -13.36
N ARG A 75 -0.25 -5.83 -13.07
CA ARG A 75 -1.53 -5.61 -13.77
C ARG A 75 -2.12 -4.27 -13.29
N ASP A 76 -3.07 -3.72 -14.06
CA ASP A 76 -3.74 -2.47 -13.67
C ASP A 76 -4.77 -2.71 -12.56
N VAL A 77 -4.32 -2.52 -11.33
CA VAL A 77 -5.15 -2.59 -10.11
C VAL A 77 -4.75 -1.50 -9.13
N THR A 78 -5.65 -1.15 -8.25
CA THR A 78 -5.33 -0.25 -7.14
C THR A 78 -4.53 -0.98 -6.05
N MET A 79 -3.76 -0.25 -5.26
CA MET A 79 -2.99 -0.80 -4.14
C MET A 79 -3.87 -1.56 -3.14
N LYS A 80 -5.08 -1.08 -2.85
CA LYS A 80 -6.02 -1.76 -1.94
C LYS A 80 -6.53 -3.09 -2.50
N GLU A 81 -6.75 -3.18 -3.81
CA GLU A 81 -7.13 -4.44 -4.47
C GLU A 81 -5.98 -5.43 -4.44
N GLN A 82 -4.77 -4.98 -4.77
CA GLN A 82 -3.58 -5.82 -4.69
C GLN A 82 -3.31 -6.31 -3.25
N LEU A 83 -3.46 -5.43 -2.25
CA LEU A 83 -3.33 -5.82 -0.83
C LEU A 83 -4.32 -6.95 -0.47
N VAL A 84 -5.60 -6.76 -0.77
CA VAL A 84 -6.64 -7.75 -0.46
C VAL A 84 -6.37 -9.08 -1.17
N ASP A 85 -5.92 -9.05 -2.41
CA ASP A 85 -5.58 -10.25 -3.16
C ASP A 85 -4.35 -10.97 -2.59
N LEU A 86 -3.30 -10.25 -2.21
CA LEU A 86 -2.13 -10.83 -1.56
C LEU A 86 -2.48 -11.47 -0.22
N LEU A 87 -3.30 -10.82 0.60
CA LEU A 87 -3.78 -11.39 1.86
C LEU A 87 -4.58 -12.67 1.64
N LYS A 88 -5.47 -12.70 0.63
CA LYS A 88 -6.24 -13.91 0.27
C LYS A 88 -5.36 -15.07 -0.17
N ILE A 89 -4.41 -14.80 -1.07
CA ILE A 89 -3.50 -15.82 -1.64
C ILE A 89 -2.67 -16.47 -0.53
N ASN A 90 -2.23 -15.66 0.46
CA ASN A 90 -1.40 -16.15 1.55
C ASN A 90 -2.20 -16.63 2.77
N GLY A 91 -3.53 -16.52 2.76
CA GLY A 91 -4.37 -16.92 3.89
C GLY A 91 -4.14 -16.07 5.15
N ILE A 92 -3.77 -14.79 4.97
CA ILE A 92 -3.43 -13.85 6.03
C ILE A 92 -4.63 -12.99 6.37
N VAL A 93 -4.91 -12.83 7.65
CA VAL A 93 -5.95 -11.94 8.18
C VAL A 93 -5.32 -10.71 8.82
N MET A 94 -5.78 -9.52 8.43
CA MET A 94 -5.32 -8.26 9.00
C MET A 94 -6.40 -7.55 9.81
N SER A 95 -5.96 -6.70 10.74
CA SER A 95 -6.77 -5.71 11.46
C SER A 95 -6.09 -4.36 11.47
N ALA A 96 -6.88 -3.29 11.66
CA ALA A 96 -6.39 -1.93 11.69
C ALA A 96 -6.73 -1.21 13.01
N ALA A 97 -5.75 -0.52 13.61
CA ALA A 97 -5.94 0.39 14.74
C ALA A 97 -5.70 1.82 14.25
N GLU A 98 -6.76 2.61 14.23
CA GLU A 98 -6.73 3.93 13.60
C GLU A 98 -6.89 5.06 14.63
N SER A 99 -6.17 6.15 14.42
CA SER A 99 -6.32 7.37 15.19
C SER A 99 -6.66 8.53 14.25
N PHE A 100 -5.67 9.23 13.69
CA PHE A 100 -5.92 10.42 12.86
C PHE A 100 -6.67 10.12 11.55
N THR A 101 -6.59 8.91 11.03
CA THR A 101 -7.30 8.47 9.81
C THR A 101 -8.81 8.25 10.04
N GLY A 102 -9.24 8.14 11.31
CA GLY A 102 -10.65 8.09 11.67
C GLY A 102 -11.46 6.92 11.09
N GLY A 103 -10.80 5.83 10.67
CA GLY A 103 -11.42 4.68 9.99
C GLY A 103 -11.16 4.64 8.48
N GLY A 104 -10.35 5.57 7.95
CA GLY A 104 -10.06 5.67 6.53
C GLY A 104 -9.36 4.44 5.95
N LEU A 105 -8.40 3.86 6.69
CA LEU A 105 -7.72 2.63 6.27
C LEU A 105 -8.70 1.44 6.22
N SER A 106 -9.50 1.26 7.26
CA SER A 106 -10.54 0.22 7.31
C SER A 106 -11.55 0.37 6.17
N ALA A 107 -11.99 1.60 5.90
CA ALA A 107 -12.90 1.89 4.80
C ALA A 107 -12.27 1.57 3.43
N ALA A 108 -11.00 1.91 3.23
CA ALA A 108 -10.29 1.61 2.00
C ALA A 108 -10.20 0.10 1.75
N VAL A 109 -9.83 -0.70 2.75
CA VAL A 109 -9.73 -2.16 2.63
C VAL A 109 -11.11 -2.78 2.42
N THR A 110 -12.10 -2.41 3.23
CA THR A 110 -13.46 -2.98 3.15
C THR A 110 -14.22 -2.59 1.89
N SER A 111 -13.79 -1.55 1.17
CA SER A 111 -14.34 -1.20 -0.15
C SER A 111 -14.02 -2.21 -1.24
N VAL A 112 -13.06 -3.13 -1.01
CA VAL A 112 -12.64 -4.14 -1.99
C VAL A 112 -13.51 -5.40 -1.86
N PRO A 113 -14.08 -5.93 -2.96
CA PRO A 113 -14.86 -7.16 -2.92
C PRO A 113 -14.08 -8.34 -2.33
N GLY A 114 -14.69 -9.00 -1.34
CA GLY A 114 -14.09 -10.16 -0.66
C GLY A 114 -13.12 -9.81 0.46
N ALA A 115 -12.98 -8.53 0.84
CA ALA A 115 -12.19 -8.09 2.00
C ALA A 115 -12.61 -8.78 3.31
N SER A 116 -13.88 -9.17 3.47
CA SER A 116 -14.38 -9.88 4.66
C SER A 116 -13.68 -11.21 4.96
N LYS A 117 -12.94 -11.76 4.01
CA LYS A 117 -12.14 -13.00 4.22
C LYS A 117 -10.78 -12.74 4.84
N VAL A 118 -10.29 -11.49 4.77
CA VAL A 118 -8.92 -11.12 5.12
C VAL A 118 -8.83 -9.91 6.06
N PHE A 119 -9.95 -9.26 6.35
CA PHE A 119 -10.02 -8.11 7.27
C PHE A 119 -10.94 -8.47 8.43
N TYR A 120 -10.36 -8.60 9.62
CA TYR A 120 -11.11 -9.02 10.82
C TYR A 120 -11.83 -7.85 11.48
N GLU A 121 -11.09 -6.77 11.83
CA GLU A 121 -11.67 -5.60 12.47
C GLU A 121 -10.87 -4.32 12.22
N GLY A 122 -11.55 -3.17 12.36
CA GLY A 122 -10.93 -1.85 12.43
C GLY A 122 -11.34 -1.14 13.71
N ILE A 123 -10.37 -0.75 14.54
CA ILE A 123 -10.61 -0.05 15.82
C ILE A 123 -10.20 1.41 15.68
N VAL A 124 -11.15 2.34 15.75
CA VAL A 124 -10.85 3.77 15.83
C VAL A 124 -10.60 4.13 17.30
N SER A 125 -9.34 4.35 17.66
CA SER A 125 -8.86 4.69 19.01
C SER A 125 -8.32 6.12 19.05
N TYR A 126 -9.22 7.11 18.89
CA TYR A 126 -8.84 8.51 18.69
C TYR A 126 -8.24 9.17 19.93
N SER A 127 -8.69 8.82 21.13
CA SER A 127 -8.18 9.35 22.38
C SER A 127 -7.16 8.42 23.06
N GLU A 128 -6.30 8.94 23.93
CA GLU A 128 -5.38 8.15 24.75
C GLU A 128 -6.11 7.10 25.60
N ILE A 129 -7.26 7.47 26.15
CA ILE A 129 -8.11 6.53 26.91
C ILE A 129 -8.57 5.38 26.03
N ALA A 130 -8.96 5.65 24.78
CA ALA A 130 -9.37 4.61 23.83
C ALA A 130 -8.17 3.72 23.44
N LYS A 131 -6.99 4.29 23.20
CA LYS A 131 -5.75 3.54 22.93
C LYS A 131 -5.44 2.56 24.07
N ASN A 132 -5.49 3.04 25.31
CA ASN A 132 -5.25 2.21 26.48
C ASN A 132 -6.33 1.13 26.65
N ARG A 133 -7.62 1.49 26.63
CA ARG A 133 -8.71 0.54 26.95
C ARG A 133 -8.99 -0.48 25.85
N ARG A 134 -8.84 -0.11 24.58
CA ARG A 134 -9.20 -0.96 23.45
C ARG A 134 -8.02 -1.78 22.93
N LEU A 135 -6.84 -1.19 22.95
CA LEU A 135 -5.64 -1.79 22.35
C LEU A 135 -4.57 -2.16 23.40
N GLY A 136 -4.78 -1.77 24.66
CA GLY A 136 -3.85 -2.08 25.74
C GLY A 136 -2.55 -1.28 25.68
N VAL A 137 -2.55 -0.13 25.00
CA VAL A 137 -1.40 0.80 25.02
C VAL A 137 -1.14 1.21 26.48
N ARG A 138 0.10 1.07 26.95
CA ARG A 138 0.46 1.34 28.34
C ARG A 138 0.39 2.84 28.63
N LYS A 139 -0.03 3.18 29.84
CA LYS A 139 -0.10 4.58 30.28
C LYS A 139 1.29 5.22 30.30
N GLU A 140 2.30 4.47 30.75
CA GLU A 140 3.70 4.91 30.79
C GLU A 140 4.22 5.23 29.38
N THR A 141 3.79 4.50 28.36
CA THR A 141 4.14 4.77 26.95
C THR A 141 3.51 6.09 26.50
N LEU A 142 2.21 6.29 26.78
CA LEU A 142 1.49 7.52 26.43
C LEU A 142 2.07 8.75 27.17
N GLU A 143 2.42 8.61 28.44
CA GLU A 143 3.02 9.70 29.25
C GLU A 143 4.42 10.07 28.74
N LYS A 144 5.26 9.07 28.46
CA LYS A 144 6.67 9.26 28.09
C LYS A 144 6.84 9.67 26.62
N TYR A 145 6.17 8.97 25.71
CA TYR A 145 6.38 9.11 24.25
C TYR A 145 5.26 9.86 23.53
N LYS A 146 4.17 10.18 24.24
CA LYS A 146 2.99 10.84 23.71
C LYS A 146 2.14 9.94 22.79
N PRO A 147 0.88 10.33 22.50
CA PRO A 147 -0.02 9.52 21.66
C PRO A 147 0.42 9.44 20.18
N VAL A 148 1.25 10.40 19.73
CA VAL A 148 1.79 10.42 18.37
C VAL A 148 3.28 10.08 18.45
N SER A 149 3.58 8.79 18.42
CA SER A 149 4.95 8.27 18.47
C SER A 149 5.01 6.87 17.87
N ALA A 150 6.20 6.43 17.49
CA ALA A 150 6.45 5.08 16.99
C ALA A 150 6.12 4.01 18.04
N GLU A 151 6.44 4.27 19.31
CA GLU A 151 6.18 3.39 20.44
C GLU A 151 4.69 3.19 20.67
N THR A 152 3.90 4.28 20.61
CA THR A 152 2.44 4.19 20.71
C THR A 152 1.85 3.46 19.50
N ALA A 153 2.33 3.73 18.29
CA ALA A 153 1.89 3.02 17.10
C ALA A 153 2.18 1.51 17.20
N ALA A 154 3.37 1.13 17.63
CA ALA A 154 3.73 -0.27 17.82
C ALA A 154 2.79 -0.98 18.82
N GLU A 155 2.56 -0.39 19.98
CA GLU A 155 1.66 -0.96 20.99
C GLU A 155 0.19 -1.01 20.52
N MET A 156 -0.25 -0.06 19.69
CA MET A 156 -1.58 -0.11 19.04
C MET A 156 -1.70 -1.31 18.11
N ALA A 157 -0.70 -1.56 17.27
CA ALA A 157 -0.68 -2.69 16.34
C ALA A 157 -0.58 -4.04 17.10
N GLU A 158 0.29 -4.13 18.10
CA GLU A 158 0.40 -5.31 18.97
C GLU A 158 -0.92 -5.63 19.70
N GLY A 159 -1.68 -4.59 20.06
CA GLY A 159 -2.97 -4.74 20.72
C GLY A 159 -3.98 -5.53 19.89
N LEU A 160 -3.95 -5.39 18.56
CA LEU A 160 -4.80 -6.14 17.63
C LEU A 160 -4.46 -7.63 17.61
N LEU A 161 -3.18 -7.98 17.72
CA LEU A 161 -2.72 -9.38 17.68
C LEU A 161 -3.17 -10.20 18.90
N LYS A 162 -3.48 -9.53 20.02
CA LYS A 162 -3.91 -10.18 21.26
C LYS A 162 -5.25 -10.90 21.13
N THR A 163 -6.05 -10.61 20.12
CA THR A 163 -7.33 -11.31 19.87
C THR A 163 -7.12 -12.74 19.40
N GLY A 164 -5.94 -13.06 18.84
CA GLY A 164 -5.65 -14.36 18.21
C GLY A 164 -6.38 -14.60 16.89
N CYS A 165 -7.10 -13.59 16.38
CA CYS A 165 -7.86 -13.67 15.12
C CYS A 165 -7.19 -12.87 13.98
N THR A 166 -6.03 -12.28 14.25
CA THR A 166 -5.31 -11.38 13.36
C THR A 166 -3.86 -11.80 13.24
N ASP A 167 -3.38 -11.97 12.00
CA ASP A 167 -1.98 -12.30 11.70
C ASP A 167 -1.14 -11.04 11.55
N ILE A 168 -1.73 -9.95 11.01
CA ILE A 168 -1.09 -8.65 10.80
C ILE A 168 -1.92 -7.54 11.44
N GLY A 169 -1.32 -6.85 12.42
CA GLY A 169 -1.86 -5.61 12.98
C GLY A 169 -1.20 -4.39 12.32
N VAL A 170 -2.00 -3.48 11.79
CA VAL A 170 -1.54 -2.19 11.24
C VAL A 170 -2.10 -1.06 12.06
N SER A 171 -1.27 -0.07 12.41
CA SER A 171 -1.74 1.09 13.17
C SER A 171 -1.42 2.41 12.47
N THR A 172 -2.26 3.40 12.72
CA THR A 172 -2.03 4.79 12.32
C THR A 172 -2.18 5.70 13.53
N THR A 173 -1.16 6.52 13.81
CA THR A 173 -1.27 7.63 14.76
C THR A 173 -0.58 8.85 14.18
N GLY A 174 -1.12 10.04 14.44
CA GLY A 174 -0.65 11.27 13.81
C GLY A 174 -1.54 12.45 14.17
N ILE A 175 -1.16 13.63 13.65
CA ILE A 175 -1.91 14.88 13.75
C ILE A 175 -2.59 15.14 12.41
N ALA A 176 -3.92 15.28 12.42
CA ALA A 176 -4.69 15.45 11.18
C ALA A 176 -4.66 16.89 10.59
N GLY A 177 -3.93 17.82 11.23
CA GLY A 177 -3.91 19.25 10.82
C GLY A 177 -5.22 20.00 11.14
N PRO A 178 -5.33 21.31 10.85
CA PRO A 178 -4.33 22.17 10.18
C PRO A 178 -3.23 22.74 11.10
N SER A 179 -3.36 22.60 12.43
CA SER A 179 -2.34 23.04 13.38
C SER A 179 -1.35 21.90 13.63
N SER A 180 -0.05 22.18 13.51
CA SER A 180 0.96 21.38 14.18
C SER A 180 0.75 21.53 15.68
N ASP A 181 0.72 20.43 16.41
CA ASP A 181 0.76 20.50 17.88
C ASP A 181 2.13 21.06 18.27
N ASP A 182 2.15 22.25 18.88
CA ASP A 182 3.39 22.92 19.34
C ASP A 182 4.04 22.19 20.54
N SER A 183 3.67 20.94 20.78
CA SER A 183 4.17 20.06 21.82
C SER A 183 5.20 19.04 21.31
N GLY A 184 5.91 19.38 20.23
CA GLY A 184 7.05 18.60 19.71
C GLY A 184 8.38 19.11 20.23
#